data_37af0ae3d30a468be86d300d1306827a
#
_entry.id   37af0ae3d30a468be86d300d1306827a
#
_cell.length_a   1.000
_cell.length_b   1.000
_cell.length_c   1.000
_cell.angle_alpha   90.00
_cell.angle_beta   90.00
_cell.angle_gamma   90.00
#
_symmetry.space_group_name_H-M   'P 1'
#
loop_
_entity.id
_entity.type
_entity.pdbx_description
1 polymer ?
#
loop_
_entity_poly.entity_id
_entity_poly.type
_entity_poly.pdbx_seq_one_letter_code
_entity_poly.pdbx_strand_id
1 'polypeptide(L)'
;MAFLIDEQIAERVKRIEIPFNAYGVDPYGISQKYLARAFTALSFLYKHYFSVRSVGVEHVPKRGRAMLVGNHSGGVAIDGAMVIASMFLEMEPPRLAQGMVEKFMNRVPFMSLWSNRTGQFTGLPEHAARLLEDERLLMVFPEGARGTAKLYKERHSLVQFGTGFVRLAQKTKTPIVPF
;
A
#
# COMPACT_ATOMS: atom_id res chain seq x y z
N MET A 1 15.90 -10.77 18.50
CA MET A 1 15.29 -9.53 18.99
C MET A 1 13.81 -9.55 18.60
N ALA A 2 12.89 -9.77 19.54
CA ALA A 2 11.46 -9.64 19.26
C ALA A 2 11.19 -8.14 19.04
N PHE A 3 10.84 -7.73 17.83
CA PHE A 3 10.34 -6.38 17.59
C PHE A 3 9.13 -6.19 18.50
N LEU A 4 9.23 -5.29 19.45
CA LEU A 4 8.11 -4.88 20.30
C LEU A 4 7.01 -4.36 19.37
N ILE A 5 5.84 -4.95 19.44
CA ILE A 5 4.65 -4.47 18.74
C ILE A 5 4.04 -3.40 19.64
N ASP A 6 3.76 -2.24 19.07
CA ASP A 6 2.99 -1.20 19.74
C ASP A 6 1.54 -1.68 19.91
N GLU A 7 1.03 -1.67 21.14
CA GLU A 7 -0.32 -2.17 21.44
C GLU A 7 -1.41 -1.33 20.77
N GLN A 8 -1.25 -0.02 20.68
CA GLN A 8 -2.21 0.85 20.01
C GLN A 8 -2.26 0.54 18.50
N ILE A 9 -1.11 0.26 17.89
CA ILE A 9 -1.02 -0.17 16.50
C ILE A 9 -1.68 -1.55 16.32
N ALA A 10 -1.45 -2.49 17.24
CA ALA A 10 -2.07 -3.81 17.18
C ALA A 10 -3.60 -3.73 17.26
N GLU A 11 -4.15 -2.92 18.15
CA GLU A 11 -5.60 -2.68 18.25
C GLU A 11 -6.15 -1.99 16.99
N ARG A 12 -5.39 -1.04 16.43
CA ARG A 12 -5.78 -0.40 15.18
C ARG A 12 -5.80 -1.37 13.99
N VAL A 13 -4.86 -2.32 13.93
CA VAL A 13 -4.83 -3.38 12.91
C VAL A 13 -6.09 -4.24 12.97
N LYS A 14 -6.61 -4.55 14.15
CA LYS A 14 -7.87 -5.32 14.29
C LYS A 14 -9.09 -4.59 13.72
N ARG A 15 -9.03 -3.26 13.62
CA ARG A 15 -10.10 -2.42 13.06
C ARG A 15 -10.04 -2.29 11.55
N ILE A 16 -9.03 -2.83 10.87
CA ILE A 16 -8.99 -2.88 9.41
C ILE A 16 -10.12 -3.81 8.94
N GLU A 17 -10.99 -3.30 8.08
CA GLU A 17 -12.14 -4.01 7.55
C GLU A 17 -11.73 -5.00 6.44
N ILE A 18 -10.99 -6.04 6.81
CA ILE A 18 -10.55 -7.15 5.96
C ILE A 18 -11.04 -8.44 6.61
N PRO A 19 -11.53 -9.45 5.87
CA PRO A 19 -12.06 -10.69 6.43
C PRO A 19 -10.94 -11.60 6.97
N PHE A 20 -10.42 -11.27 8.14
CA PHE A 20 -9.46 -12.13 8.84
C PHE A 20 -10.17 -13.34 9.46
N ASN A 21 -9.54 -14.50 9.32
CA ASN A 21 -10.01 -15.73 9.98
C ASN A 21 -9.58 -15.75 11.47
N ALA A 22 -9.92 -16.83 12.20
CA ALA A 22 -9.59 -17.00 13.62
C ALA A 22 -8.08 -16.95 13.93
N TYR A 23 -7.22 -17.14 12.94
CA TYR A 23 -5.76 -17.06 13.06
C TYR A 23 -5.21 -15.68 12.69
N GLY A 24 -6.06 -14.70 12.38
CA GLY A 24 -5.69 -13.36 11.96
C GLY A 24 -5.08 -13.31 10.56
N VAL A 25 -5.50 -14.19 9.66
CA VAL A 25 -5.02 -14.25 8.27
C VAL A 25 -6.21 -14.12 7.32
N ASP A 26 -6.09 -13.27 6.30
CA ASP A 26 -7.10 -13.09 5.27
C ASP A 26 -6.96 -14.11 4.12
N PRO A 27 -7.93 -14.19 3.19
CA PRO A 27 -7.86 -15.12 2.05
C PRO A 27 -6.66 -14.93 1.13
N TYR A 28 -6.03 -13.75 1.12
CA TYR A 28 -4.83 -13.43 0.33
C TYR A 28 -3.52 -13.67 1.08
N GLY A 29 -3.60 -14.13 2.35
CA GLY A 29 -2.43 -14.41 3.18
C GLY A 29 -1.91 -13.23 3.99
N ILE A 30 -2.63 -12.10 4.01
CA ILE A 30 -2.29 -10.95 4.86
C ILE A 30 -2.47 -11.35 6.32
N SER A 31 -1.51 -11.00 7.17
CA SER A 31 -1.52 -11.40 8.58
C SER A 31 -1.52 -10.20 9.51
N GLN A 32 -2.50 -10.16 10.44
CA GLN A 32 -2.58 -9.12 11.47
C GLN A 32 -1.27 -8.96 12.25
N LYS A 33 -0.63 -10.07 12.58
CA LYS A 33 0.65 -10.07 13.30
C LYS A 33 1.77 -9.39 12.51
N TYR A 34 1.85 -9.65 11.20
CA TYR A 34 2.84 -9.01 10.32
C TYR A 34 2.50 -7.55 10.07
N LEU A 35 1.23 -7.22 9.89
CA LEU A 35 0.77 -5.83 9.79
C LEU A 35 1.11 -5.04 11.05
N ALA A 36 0.84 -5.57 12.24
CA ALA A 36 1.14 -4.88 13.49
C ALA A 36 2.64 -4.56 13.61
N ARG A 37 3.52 -5.51 13.24
CA ARG A 37 4.98 -5.27 13.23
C ARG A 37 5.39 -4.22 12.20
N ALA A 38 4.86 -4.34 10.97
CA ALA A 38 5.17 -3.41 9.90
C ALA A 38 4.71 -1.99 10.26
N PHE A 39 3.47 -1.84 10.71
CA PHE A 39 2.92 -0.54 11.06
C PHE A 39 3.52 0.06 12.34
N THR A 40 4.03 -0.73 13.28
CA THR A 40 4.82 -0.20 14.41
C THR A 40 6.06 0.53 13.89
N ALA A 41 6.83 -0.11 13.00
CA ALA A 41 7.99 0.53 12.40
C ALA A 41 7.62 1.71 11.49
N LEU A 42 6.60 1.53 10.64
CA LEU A 42 6.14 2.58 9.72
C LEU A 42 5.57 3.80 10.46
N SER A 43 4.85 3.60 11.58
CA SER A 43 4.31 4.72 12.35
C SER A 43 5.40 5.57 12.97
N PHE A 44 6.50 4.94 13.43
CA PHE A 44 7.67 5.67 13.91
C PHE A 44 8.31 6.50 12.79
N LEU A 45 8.54 5.88 11.62
CA LEU A 45 9.09 6.59 10.46
C LEU A 45 8.17 7.74 10.01
N TYR A 46 6.87 7.48 9.94
CA TYR A 46 5.85 8.44 9.53
C TYR A 46 5.82 9.67 10.45
N LYS A 47 5.72 9.43 11.77
CA LYS A 47 5.52 10.49 12.76
C LYS A 47 6.80 11.21 13.15
N HIS A 48 7.91 10.48 13.32
CA HIS A 48 9.11 10.99 13.99
C HIS A 48 10.30 11.19 13.05
N TYR A 49 10.47 10.37 12.03
CA TYR A 49 11.60 10.48 11.12
C TYR A 49 11.30 11.39 9.93
N PHE A 50 10.24 11.08 9.19
CA PHE A 50 9.85 11.88 8.02
C PHE A 50 8.90 13.04 8.38
N SER A 51 8.26 12.99 9.55
CA SER A 51 7.26 13.98 9.99
C SER A 51 6.22 14.25 8.90
N VAL A 52 5.66 13.17 8.36
CA VAL A 52 4.74 13.23 7.21
C VAL A 52 3.47 13.99 7.59
N ARG A 53 3.05 14.87 6.72
CA ARG A 53 1.77 15.56 6.82
C ARG A 53 0.91 15.17 5.64
N SER A 54 -0.19 14.48 5.88
CA SER A 54 -1.20 14.16 4.87
C SER A 54 -2.27 15.24 4.81
N VAL A 55 -2.71 15.55 3.61
CA VAL A 55 -3.80 16.50 3.35
C VAL A 55 -4.76 15.85 2.35
N GLY A 56 -6.08 16.02 2.55
CA GLY A 56 -7.07 15.47 1.63
C GLY A 56 -7.39 13.98 1.84
N VAL A 57 -6.96 13.37 2.94
CA VAL A 57 -7.27 11.98 3.28
C VAL A 57 -8.78 11.71 3.33
N GLU A 58 -9.57 12.73 3.66
CA GLU A 58 -11.02 12.71 3.68
C GLU A 58 -11.66 12.47 2.31
N HIS A 59 -10.94 12.69 1.22
CA HIS A 59 -11.41 12.40 -0.14
C HIS A 59 -11.26 10.92 -0.52
N VAL A 60 -10.52 10.15 0.25
CA VAL A 60 -10.41 8.70 0.05
C VAL A 60 -11.67 8.02 0.59
N PRO A 61 -12.39 7.21 -0.20
CA PRO A 61 -13.55 6.49 0.29
C PRO A 61 -13.22 5.68 1.55
N LYS A 62 -14.02 5.84 2.60
CA LYS A 62 -13.82 5.12 3.86
C LYS A 62 -13.97 3.62 3.73
N ARG A 63 -14.78 3.17 2.78
CA ARG A 63 -15.08 1.77 2.47
C ARG A 63 -15.19 1.56 0.98
N GLY A 64 -15.20 0.31 0.59
CA GLY A 64 -15.36 -0.06 -0.80
C GLY A 64 -14.06 0.08 -1.61
N ARG A 65 -14.14 -0.31 -2.88
CA ARG A 65 -13.01 -0.24 -3.79
C ARG A 65 -12.60 1.21 -4.08
N ALA A 66 -11.31 1.43 -4.11
CA ALA A 66 -10.74 2.69 -4.58
C ALA A 66 -9.30 2.45 -5.06
N MET A 67 -8.81 3.33 -5.91
CA MET A 67 -7.46 3.26 -6.44
C MET A 67 -6.75 4.58 -6.17
N LEU A 68 -5.74 4.55 -5.31
CA LEU A 68 -4.80 5.65 -5.12
C LEU A 68 -3.81 5.65 -6.28
N VAL A 69 -3.62 6.76 -6.94
CA VAL A 69 -2.74 6.88 -8.10
C VAL A 69 -1.83 8.08 -7.93
N GLY A 70 -0.53 7.85 -7.95
CA GLY A 70 0.48 8.91 -7.77
C GLY A 70 1.73 8.69 -8.61
N ASN A 71 2.55 9.72 -8.72
CA ASN A 71 3.88 9.61 -9.30
C ASN A 71 4.84 8.95 -8.31
N HIS A 72 5.84 8.23 -8.83
CA HIS A 72 6.82 7.52 -8.00
C HIS A 72 8.09 8.33 -7.80
N SER A 73 8.54 8.47 -6.56
CA SER A 73 9.85 9.03 -6.27
C SER A 73 10.96 8.02 -6.55
N GLY A 74 12.17 8.48 -6.79
CA GLY A 74 13.35 7.61 -6.94
C GLY A 74 13.70 6.85 -5.65
N GLY A 75 14.40 5.74 -5.77
CA GLY A 75 14.96 4.97 -4.64
C GLY A 75 14.10 3.79 -4.19
N VAL A 76 13.98 3.58 -2.89
CA VAL A 76 13.45 2.34 -2.26
C VAL A 76 11.95 2.42 -1.95
N ALA A 77 11.13 3.08 -2.77
CA ALA A 77 9.67 3.16 -2.62
C ALA A 77 9.19 3.62 -1.21
N ILE A 78 9.94 4.50 -0.56
CA ILE A 78 9.58 5.08 0.74
C ILE A 78 8.29 5.90 0.63
N ASP A 79 8.07 6.56 -0.48
CA ASP A 79 6.84 7.27 -0.80
C ASP A 79 5.62 6.35 -0.68
N GLY A 80 5.66 5.18 -1.30
CA GLY A 80 4.60 4.19 -1.18
C GLY A 80 4.37 3.71 0.26
N ALA A 81 5.45 3.49 1.01
CA ALA A 81 5.35 3.12 2.42
C ALA A 81 4.69 4.22 3.26
N MET A 82 4.96 5.50 2.97
CA MET A 82 4.34 6.63 3.67
C MET A 82 2.85 6.77 3.30
N VAL A 83 2.46 6.54 2.04
CA VAL A 83 1.05 6.51 1.65
C VAL A 83 0.29 5.38 2.35
N ILE A 84 0.87 4.18 2.42
CA ILE A 84 0.29 3.05 3.16
C ILE A 84 0.12 3.40 4.64
N ALA A 85 1.14 4.01 5.25
CA ALA A 85 1.10 4.45 6.64
C ALA A 85 0.02 5.54 6.85
N SER A 86 -0.12 6.49 5.92
CA SER A 86 -1.14 7.53 5.96
C SER A 86 -2.55 6.94 5.99
N MET A 87 -2.87 6.02 5.06
CA MET A 87 -4.19 5.37 5.02
C MET A 87 -4.49 4.58 6.30
N PHE A 88 -3.47 3.96 6.88
CA PHE A 88 -3.63 3.24 8.12
C PHE A 88 -3.76 4.15 9.34
N LEU A 89 -2.98 5.24 9.43
CA LEU A 89 -2.91 6.08 10.62
C LEU A 89 -3.97 7.19 10.66
N GLU A 90 -4.30 7.76 9.51
CA GLU A 90 -5.14 8.96 9.44
C GLU A 90 -6.62 8.65 9.12
N MET A 91 -6.93 7.50 8.49
CA MET A 91 -8.32 7.16 8.15
C MET A 91 -9.07 6.52 9.32
N GLU A 92 -10.38 6.79 9.40
CA GLU A 92 -11.34 6.13 10.30
C GLU A 92 -12.56 5.61 9.52
N PRO A 93 -12.77 4.28 9.46
CA PRO A 93 -11.87 3.21 9.94
C PRO A 93 -10.52 3.17 9.20
N PRO A 94 -9.46 2.55 9.80
CA PRO A 94 -8.17 2.44 9.16
C PRO A 94 -8.27 1.59 7.89
N ARG A 95 -7.61 2.02 6.81
CA ARG A 95 -7.56 1.25 5.56
C ARG A 95 -6.16 0.73 5.26
N LEU A 96 -6.10 -0.48 4.73
CA LEU A 96 -4.85 -1.03 4.19
C LEU A 96 -4.79 -0.73 2.69
N ALA A 97 -3.93 0.21 2.28
CA ALA A 97 -3.60 0.39 0.88
C ALA A 97 -2.65 -0.72 0.43
N GLN A 98 -3.05 -1.45 -0.62
CA GLN A 98 -2.31 -2.58 -1.16
C GLN A 98 -1.57 -2.16 -2.43
N GLY A 99 -0.24 -2.14 -2.37
CA GLY A 99 0.61 -1.75 -3.49
C GLY A 99 1.07 -2.94 -4.33
N MET A 100 1.35 -2.68 -5.59
CA MET A 100 1.97 -3.65 -6.48
C MET A 100 3.48 -3.59 -6.34
N VAL A 101 4.10 -4.74 -6.05
CA VAL A 101 5.56 -4.87 -6.03
C VAL A 101 6.08 -5.49 -7.33
N GLU A 102 7.27 -5.06 -7.71
CA GLU A 102 7.93 -5.59 -8.90
C GLU A 102 8.28 -7.08 -8.74
N LYS A 103 8.19 -7.85 -9.84
CA LYS A 103 8.43 -9.29 -9.84
C LYS A 103 9.81 -9.68 -9.30
N PHE A 104 10.84 -8.84 -9.46
CA PHE A 104 12.18 -9.15 -8.97
C PHE A 104 12.24 -9.20 -7.44
N MET A 105 11.38 -8.47 -6.73
CA MET A 105 11.33 -8.50 -5.26
C MET A 105 11.02 -9.89 -4.71
N ASN A 106 10.31 -10.72 -5.48
CA ASN A 106 10.02 -12.09 -5.10
C ASN A 106 11.26 -13.00 -5.14
N ARG A 107 12.36 -12.56 -5.77
CA ARG A 107 13.63 -13.29 -5.78
C ARG A 107 14.50 -12.98 -4.57
N VAL A 108 14.16 -11.93 -3.79
CA VAL A 108 14.88 -11.57 -2.57
C VAL A 108 14.38 -12.46 -1.44
N PRO A 109 15.26 -13.22 -0.76
CA PRO A 109 14.86 -14.09 0.36
C PRO A 109 14.08 -13.30 1.41
N PHE A 110 13.05 -13.92 1.98
CA PHE A 110 12.15 -13.37 3.00
C PHE A 110 11.30 -12.18 2.53
N MET A 111 11.66 -11.46 1.46
CA MET A 111 10.94 -10.28 1.00
C MET A 111 9.55 -10.64 0.45
N SER A 112 9.43 -11.73 -0.31
CA SER A 112 8.14 -12.20 -0.83
C SER A 112 7.17 -12.57 0.29
N LEU A 113 7.67 -13.27 1.32
CA LEU A 113 6.86 -13.60 2.49
C LEU A 113 6.39 -12.33 3.22
N TRP A 114 7.31 -11.39 3.45
CA TRP A 114 6.99 -10.12 4.10
C TRP A 114 5.96 -9.32 3.30
N SER A 115 6.18 -9.15 1.99
CA SER A 115 5.27 -8.42 1.10
C SER A 115 3.86 -9.01 1.13
N ASN A 116 3.74 -10.32 0.92
CA ASN A 116 2.43 -10.99 0.94
C ASN A 116 1.73 -10.86 2.30
N ARG A 117 2.47 -11.03 3.41
CA ARG A 117 1.93 -10.93 4.77
C ARG A 117 1.53 -9.51 5.17
N THR A 118 2.02 -8.50 4.48
CA THR A 118 1.70 -7.09 4.71
C THR A 118 0.78 -6.48 3.64
N GLY A 119 0.23 -7.32 2.73
CA GLY A 119 -0.77 -6.90 1.75
C GLY A 119 -0.19 -6.33 0.46
N GLN A 120 1.12 -6.40 0.27
CA GLN A 120 1.74 -6.07 -1.00
C GLN A 120 1.71 -7.30 -1.91
N PHE A 121 1.44 -7.12 -3.20
CA PHE A 121 1.26 -8.24 -4.13
C PHE A 121 2.03 -8.03 -5.43
N THR A 122 2.35 -9.14 -6.11
CA THR A 122 3.00 -9.05 -7.43
C THR A 122 2.04 -8.47 -8.46
N GLY A 123 2.51 -7.48 -9.20
CA GLY A 123 1.71 -6.69 -10.14
C GLY A 123 1.21 -7.49 -11.35
N LEU A 124 0.17 -8.30 -11.15
CA LEU A 124 -0.59 -8.96 -12.21
C LEU A 124 -1.98 -8.31 -12.31
N PRO A 125 -2.43 -7.90 -13.51
CA PRO A 125 -3.72 -7.24 -13.69
C PRO A 125 -4.91 -8.03 -13.13
N GLU A 126 -4.86 -9.36 -13.20
CA GLU A 126 -5.91 -10.25 -12.69
C GLU A 126 -5.99 -10.21 -11.16
N HIS A 127 -4.84 -10.14 -10.46
CA HIS A 127 -4.80 -10.01 -9.02
C HIS A 127 -5.35 -8.64 -8.58
N ALA A 128 -4.95 -7.59 -9.29
CA ALA A 128 -5.45 -6.24 -9.01
C ALA A 128 -6.98 -6.15 -9.23
N ALA A 129 -7.51 -6.77 -10.29
CA ALA A 129 -8.95 -6.82 -10.54
C ALA A 129 -9.70 -7.52 -9.39
N ARG A 130 -9.22 -8.69 -8.97
CA ARG A 130 -9.81 -9.43 -7.83
C ARG A 130 -9.83 -8.62 -6.54
N LEU A 131 -8.72 -7.97 -6.20
CA LEU A 131 -8.66 -7.14 -5.00
C LEU A 131 -9.68 -5.99 -5.05
N LEU A 132 -9.88 -5.37 -6.20
CA LEU A 132 -10.90 -4.34 -6.39
C LEU A 132 -12.32 -4.92 -6.33
N GLU A 133 -12.57 -6.10 -6.91
CA GLU A 133 -13.85 -6.81 -6.79
C GLU A 133 -14.17 -7.17 -5.33
N ASP A 134 -13.14 -7.45 -4.51
CA ASP A 134 -13.23 -7.66 -3.06
C ASP A 134 -13.18 -6.35 -2.24
N GLU A 135 -13.53 -5.22 -2.87
CA GLU A 135 -13.69 -3.90 -2.23
C GLU A 135 -12.41 -3.40 -1.51
N ARG A 136 -11.23 -3.78 -2.01
CA ARG A 136 -9.94 -3.35 -1.44
C ARG A 136 -9.52 -1.97 -1.94
N LEU A 137 -8.63 -1.33 -1.18
CA LEU A 137 -7.94 -0.10 -1.58
C LEU A 137 -6.61 -0.44 -2.24
N LEU A 138 -6.48 -0.14 -3.52
CA LEU A 138 -5.21 -0.30 -4.24
C LEU A 138 -4.42 0.99 -4.28
N MET A 139 -3.09 0.85 -4.36
CA MET A 139 -2.15 1.94 -4.62
C MET A 139 -1.34 1.59 -5.87
N VAL A 140 -1.30 2.51 -6.83
CA VAL A 140 -0.67 2.32 -8.13
C VAL A 140 0.23 3.51 -8.44
N PHE A 141 1.44 3.20 -8.87
CA PHE A 141 2.37 4.17 -9.45
C PHE A 141 2.47 3.90 -10.95
N PRO A 142 1.82 4.69 -11.82
CA PRO A 142 1.77 4.41 -13.26
C PRO A 142 3.11 4.50 -13.98
N GLU A 143 4.11 5.13 -13.36
CA GLU A 143 5.49 5.16 -13.85
C GLU A 143 6.18 3.79 -13.73
N GLY A 144 5.72 2.93 -12.80
CA GLY A 144 6.32 1.63 -12.51
C GLY A 144 7.77 1.76 -12.07
N ALA A 145 8.56 0.70 -12.28
CA ALA A 145 9.99 0.68 -11.92
C ALA A 145 10.83 1.82 -12.55
N ARG A 146 10.38 2.37 -13.67
CA ARG A 146 11.07 3.52 -14.28
C ARG A 146 10.98 4.78 -13.43
N GLY A 147 9.88 4.93 -12.66
CA GLY A 147 9.74 6.03 -11.70
C GLY A 147 10.78 5.96 -10.59
N THR A 148 11.07 4.76 -10.06
CA THR A 148 12.07 4.56 -8.99
C THR A 148 13.52 4.65 -9.51
N ALA A 149 13.75 4.46 -10.80
CA ALA A 149 15.08 4.50 -11.42
C ALA A 149 15.55 5.91 -11.79
N LYS A 150 14.76 6.95 -11.52
CA LYS A 150 15.15 8.34 -11.80
C LYS A 150 16.43 8.74 -11.07
N LEU A 151 17.33 9.40 -11.79
CA LEU A 151 18.51 10.02 -11.20
C LEU A 151 18.12 11.28 -10.43
N TYR A 152 18.98 11.72 -9.50
CA TYR A 152 18.73 12.93 -8.71
C TYR A 152 18.46 14.18 -9.56
N LYS A 153 19.13 14.32 -10.71
CA LYS A 153 18.89 15.42 -11.68
C LYS A 153 17.49 15.39 -12.31
N GLU A 154 16.83 14.21 -12.30
CA GLU A 154 15.52 13.98 -12.90
C GLU A 154 14.37 13.95 -11.85
N ARG A 155 14.68 14.27 -10.59
CA ARG A 155 13.76 14.16 -9.45
C ARG A 155 12.43 14.93 -9.60
N HIS A 156 12.41 15.96 -10.43
CA HIS A 156 11.21 16.76 -10.71
C HIS A 156 10.57 16.47 -12.07
N SER A 157 11.04 15.45 -12.79
CA SER A 157 10.44 15.02 -14.05
C SER A 157 9.55 13.80 -13.86
N LEU A 158 8.53 13.68 -14.70
CA LEU A 158 7.67 12.49 -14.76
C LEU A 158 8.16 11.57 -15.88
N VAL A 159 8.08 10.27 -15.64
CA VAL A 159 8.21 9.27 -16.69
C VAL A 159 6.81 8.99 -17.27
N GLN A 160 6.77 8.57 -18.52
CA GLN A 160 5.50 8.25 -19.18
C GLN A 160 4.67 7.24 -18.37
N PHE A 161 3.44 7.59 -18.06
CA PHE A 161 2.50 6.75 -17.35
C PHE A 161 2.01 5.59 -18.22
N GLY A 162 2.02 4.39 -17.64
CA GLY A 162 1.31 3.27 -18.21
C GLY A 162 -0.21 3.45 -18.05
N THR A 163 -1.00 3.12 -19.10
CA THR A 163 -2.47 3.29 -19.10
C THR A 163 -3.24 2.12 -18.48
N GLY A 164 -2.53 1.10 -18.00
CA GLY A 164 -3.14 -0.11 -17.45
C GLY A 164 -4.10 0.15 -16.29
N PHE A 165 -3.76 1.09 -15.41
CA PHE A 165 -4.59 1.44 -14.26
C PHE A 165 -5.94 2.05 -14.68
N VAL A 166 -6.00 2.86 -15.74
CA VAL A 166 -7.25 3.43 -16.24
C VAL A 166 -8.18 2.33 -16.76
N ARG A 167 -7.64 1.40 -17.58
CA ARG A 167 -8.42 0.25 -18.07
C ARG A 167 -8.95 -0.62 -16.94
N LEU A 168 -8.12 -0.84 -15.90
CA LEU A 168 -8.52 -1.59 -14.73
C LEU A 168 -9.64 -0.87 -13.95
N ALA A 169 -9.48 0.43 -13.71
CA ALA A 169 -10.48 1.24 -13.02
C ALA A 169 -11.83 1.26 -13.77
N GLN A 170 -11.81 1.39 -15.10
CA GLN A 170 -13.00 1.32 -15.94
C GLN A 170 -13.68 -0.06 -15.86
N LYS A 171 -12.89 -1.14 -16.00
CA LYS A 171 -13.40 -2.52 -15.95
C LYS A 171 -14.08 -2.82 -14.62
N THR A 172 -13.49 -2.39 -13.52
CA THR A 172 -13.98 -2.68 -12.15
C THR A 172 -14.88 -1.58 -11.58
N LYS A 173 -15.15 -0.51 -12.35
CA LYS A 173 -15.90 0.68 -11.91
C LYS A 173 -15.34 1.26 -10.60
N THR A 174 -14.02 1.38 -10.51
CA THR A 174 -13.30 1.81 -9.32
C THR A 174 -13.00 3.32 -9.40
N PRO A 175 -13.34 4.10 -8.37
CA PRO A 175 -12.94 5.50 -8.30
C PRO A 175 -11.42 5.64 -8.18
N ILE A 176 -10.86 6.63 -8.88
CA ILE A 176 -9.44 6.99 -8.80
C ILE A 176 -9.30 8.21 -7.91
N VAL A 177 -8.40 8.14 -6.94
CA VAL A 177 -8.02 9.23 -6.06
C VAL A 177 -6.55 9.54 -6.32
N PRO A 178 -6.22 10.68 -6.91
CA PRO A 178 -4.83 11.08 -7.12
C PRO A 178 -4.17 11.50 -5.79
N PHE A 179 -2.85 11.27 -5.66
CA PHE A 179 -2.05 11.73 -4.53
C PHE A 179 -0.65 12.19 -4.95
#